data_63dc77ef7500a0a6f453a8cfff5f9bba
#
_entry.id   63dc77ef7500a0a6f453a8cfff5f9bba
#
_cell.length_a   1.000
_cell.length_b   1.000
_cell.length_c   1.000
_cell.angle_alpha   90.00
_cell.angle_beta   90.00
_cell.angle_gamma   90.00
#
_symmetry.space_group_name_H-M   'P 1'
#
loop_
_entity.id
_entity.type
_entity.pdbx_description
1 polymer ?
#
loop_
_entity_poly.entity_id
_entity_poly.type
_entity_poly.pdbx_seq_one_letter_code
_entity_poly.pdbx_strand_id
1 'polypeptide(L)'
;MEYDFSIPTDRRGTDSYKWDSAPEADIIPLWVADMDFETFPAITEALQRRVAHGIFGYTRVPEAYYEAVCRWFKKRHGWHINREDIIYTSGVVPAVSAVIKALTLPGDQVIVQGPVYNCFFSSIRNNGCEMVSNSLIYNKEELRYEIDFDDLERKLKHERARLMLLCN
;
A
#
# COMPACT_ATOMS: atom_id res chain seq x y z
N MET A 1 2.83 -4.39 -29.40
CA MET A 1 3.94 -3.44 -29.20
C MET A 1 4.70 -3.97 -28.01
N GLU A 2 5.97 -4.27 -28.17
CA GLU A 2 6.85 -4.71 -27.10
C GLU A 2 7.35 -3.46 -26.38
N TYR A 3 7.24 -3.42 -25.05
CA TYR A 3 7.68 -2.29 -24.24
C TYR A 3 9.14 -2.54 -23.81
N ASP A 4 10.01 -1.58 -24.06
CA ASP A 4 11.42 -1.69 -23.74
C ASP A 4 11.71 -1.14 -22.32
N PHE A 5 11.93 -2.04 -21.37
CA PHE A 5 12.30 -1.71 -19.99
C PHE A 5 13.79 -1.47 -19.79
N SER A 6 14.62 -1.55 -20.84
CA SER A 6 16.07 -1.31 -20.75
C SER A 6 16.45 0.18 -20.84
N ILE A 7 15.50 1.04 -21.21
CA ILE A 7 15.74 2.48 -21.36
C ILE A 7 15.67 3.13 -19.98
N PRO A 8 16.80 3.65 -19.45
CA PRO A 8 16.78 4.34 -18.17
C PRO A 8 16.13 5.72 -18.29
N THR A 9 15.29 6.05 -17.31
CA THR A 9 14.66 7.37 -17.21
C THR A 9 15.29 8.12 -16.04
N ASP A 10 15.98 9.23 -16.33
CA ASP A 10 16.49 10.12 -15.28
C ASP A 10 15.34 10.93 -14.68
N ARG A 11 15.14 10.77 -13.38
CA ARG A 11 14.06 11.44 -12.63
C ARG A 11 14.57 12.52 -11.67
N ARG A 12 15.88 12.85 -11.71
CA ARG A 12 16.44 13.95 -10.94
C ARG A 12 16.00 15.30 -11.51
N GLY A 13 15.70 16.24 -10.62
CA GLY A 13 15.19 17.57 -11.02
C GLY A 13 13.78 17.57 -11.59
N THR A 14 12.98 16.54 -11.27
CA THR A 14 11.58 16.42 -11.70
C THR A 14 10.59 16.49 -10.54
N ASP A 15 11.01 16.95 -9.38
CA ASP A 15 10.28 16.92 -8.12
C ASP A 15 9.95 15.49 -7.65
N SER A 16 10.77 14.52 -8.05
CA SER A 16 10.63 13.14 -7.62
C SER A 16 10.98 12.98 -6.14
N TYR A 17 10.00 12.64 -5.32
CA TYR A 17 10.23 12.38 -3.89
C TYR A 17 11.29 11.29 -3.65
N LYS A 18 11.39 10.31 -4.54
CA LYS A 18 12.39 9.23 -4.48
C LYS A 18 13.80 9.75 -4.80
N TRP A 19 13.95 10.50 -5.89
CA TRP A 19 15.25 10.87 -6.42
C TRP A 19 15.77 12.22 -5.91
N ASP A 20 14.85 13.17 -5.65
CA ASP A 20 15.23 14.54 -5.27
C ASP A 20 15.26 14.75 -3.74
N SER A 21 14.92 13.71 -2.94
CA SER A 21 15.03 13.77 -1.47
C SER A 21 16.44 13.52 -0.95
N ALA A 22 17.33 12.92 -1.74
CA ALA A 22 18.72 12.67 -1.36
C ALA A 22 19.61 13.80 -1.92
N PRO A 23 20.42 14.47 -1.08
CA PRO A 23 21.27 15.58 -1.52
C PRO A 23 22.48 15.11 -2.34
N GLU A 24 22.91 13.87 -2.17
CA GLU A 24 24.08 13.31 -2.84
C GLU A 24 23.69 12.63 -4.16
N ALA A 25 24.40 12.96 -5.23
CA ALA A 25 24.09 12.48 -6.58
C ALA A 25 24.39 10.99 -6.82
N ASP A 26 25.18 10.36 -5.97
CA ASP A 26 25.61 8.97 -6.08
C ASP A 26 24.79 7.98 -5.26
N ILE A 27 23.83 8.48 -4.48
CA ILE A 27 22.91 7.61 -3.72
C ILE A 27 21.90 6.94 -4.67
N ILE A 28 21.79 5.62 -4.53
CA ILE A 28 20.75 4.83 -5.18
C ILE A 28 19.57 4.68 -4.21
N PRO A 29 18.42 5.34 -4.47
CA PRO A 29 17.27 5.29 -3.58
C PRO A 29 16.55 3.94 -3.69
N LEU A 30 16.47 3.20 -2.59
CA LEU A 30 15.78 1.90 -2.50
C LEU A 30 14.61 1.88 -1.52
N TRP A 31 14.18 3.05 -1.03
CA TRP A 31 13.20 3.17 0.06
C TRP A 31 11.75 3.37 -0.40
N VAL A 32 11.54 3.78 -1.64
CA VAL A 32 10.21 3.93 -2.26
C VAL A 32 10.07 2.97 -3.43
N ALA A 33 8.94 2.30 -3.51
CA ALA A 33 8.68 1.24 -4.49
C ALA A 33 8.10 1.76 -5.82
N ASP A 34 8.10 3.07 -6.08
CA ASP A 34 7.70 3.60 -7.38
C ASP A 34 8.74 3.24 -8.46
N MET A 35 8.26 2.83 -9.61
CA MET A 35 9.09 2.37 -10.72
C MET A 35 9.73 3.54 -11.47
N ASP A 36 10.93 3.31 -12.00
CA ASP A 36 11.68 4.28 -12.81
C ASP A 36 11.51 4.03 -14.32
N PHE A 37 10.53 3.25 -14.69
CA PHE A 37 10.15 3.01 -16.09
C PHE A 37 9.02 3.96 -16.51
N GLU A 38 9.04 4.38 -17.77
CA GLU A 38 7.93 5.13 -18.32
C GLU A 38 6.62 4.34 -18.24
N THR A 39 5.53 5.06 -18.06
CA THR A 39 4.20 4.47 -18.04
C THR A 39 3.85 3.88 -19.40
N PHE A 40 3.26 2.68 -19.41
CA PHE A 40 2.86 2.01 -20.62
C PHE A 40 1.97 2.92 -21.50
N PRO A 41 2.23 3.00 -22.84
CA PRO A 41 1.61 3.98 -23.72
C PRO A 41 0.08 4.03 -23.66
N ALA A 42 -0.59 2.87 -23.57
CA ALA A 42 -2.05 2.84 -23.48
C ALA A 42 -2.61 3.55 -22.23
N ILE A 43 -1.85 3.61 -21.13
CA ILE A 43 -2.22 4.35 -19.91
C ILE A 43 -2.07 5.85 -20.18
N THR A 44 -0.94 6.26 -20.75
CA THR A 44 -0.68 7.66 -21.11
C THR A 44 -1.74 8.20 -22.08
N GLU A 45 -2.09 7.44 -23.12
CA GLU A 45 -3.15 7.80 -24.05
C GLU A 45 -4.53 7.94 -23.38
N ALA A 46 -4.85 7.04 -22.43
CA ALA A 46 -6.11 7.14 -21.68
C ALA A 46 -6.16 8.41 -20.82
N LEU A 47 -5.04 8.76 -20.16
CA LEU A 47 -4.92 10.00 -19.39
C LEU A 47 -5.02 11.24 -20.28
N GLN A 48 -4.35 11.25 -21.43
CA GLN A 48 -4.43 12.36 -22.41
C GLN A 48 -5.86 12.58 -22.91
N ARG A 49 -6.60 11.51 -23.23
CA ARG A 49 -8.03 11.63 -23.59
C ARG A 49 -8.85 12.25 -22.48
N ARG A 50 -8.57 11.89 -21.22
CA ARG A 50 -9.27 12.47 -20.07
C ARG A 50 -8.92 13.95 -19.87
N VAL A 51 -7.65 14.31 -20.04
CA VAL A 51 -7.19 15.70 -19.97
C VAL A 51 -7.84 16.55 -21.08
N ALA A 52 -7.87 16.03 -22.31
CA ALA A 52 -8.50 16.72 -23.45
C ALA A 52 -10.00 16.98 -23.27
N HIS A 53 -10.69 16.15 -22.48
CA HIS A 53 -12.09 16.40 -22.09
C HIS A 53 -12.27 17.71 -21.31
N GLY A 54 -11.27 18.13 -20.49
CA GLY A 54 -11.17 19.45 -19.86
C GLY A 54 -12.10 19.71 -18.68
N ILE A 55 -12.97 18.77 -18.29
CA ILE A 55 -13.89 18.94 -17.15
C ILE A 55 -13.53 17.96 -16.05
N PHE A 56 -13.08 18.49 -14.91
CA PHE A 56 -12.56 17.72 -13.75
C PHE A 56 -13.46 17.92 -12.51
N GLY A 57 -14.76 17.71 -12.68
CA GLY A 57 -15.73 17.75 -11.59
C GLY A 57 -15.83 16.45 -10.80
N TYR A 58 -16.87 16.32 -9.99
CA TYR A 58 -17.14 15.10 -9.26
C TYR A 58 -17.30 13.91 -10.20
N THR A 59 -16.54 12.87 -9.97
CA THR A 59 -16.50 11.68 -10.82
C THR A 59 -16.93 10.45 -10.02
N ARG A 60 -17.82 9.65 -10.61
CA ARG A 60 -18.18 8.33 -10.09
C ARG A 60 -17.20 7.30 -10.61
N VAL A 61 -16.81 6.32 -9.77
CA VAL A 61 -16.03 5.16 -10.21
C VAL A 61 -16.88 4.35 -11.20
N PRO A 62 -16.41 4.15 -12.45
CA PRO A 62 -17.16 3.44 -13.48
C PRO A 62 -17.18 1.93 -13.20
N GLU A 63 -18.23 1.24 -13.67
CA GLU A 63 -18.34 -0.23 -13.54
C GLU A 63 -17.14 -0.96 -14.14
N ALA A 64 -16.61 -0.47 -15.25
CA ALA A 64 -15.41 -1.03 -15.90
C ALA A 64 -14.18 -1.13 -14.98
N TYR A 65 -14.09 -0.28 -13.94
CA TYR A 65 -13.03 -0.38 -12.94
C TYR A 65 -13.18 -1.68 -12.13
N TYR A 66 -14.38 -1.92 -11.60
CA TYR A 66 -14.66 -3.12 -10.79
C TYR A 66 -14.50 -4.40 -11.60
N GLU A 67 -14.99 -4.41 -12.84
CA GLU A 67 -14.80 -5.52 -13.77
C GLU A 67 -13.31 -5.79 -14.04
N ALA A 68 -12.50 -4.74 -14.19
CA ALA A 68 -11.06 -4.88 -14.41
C ALA A 68 -10.37 -5.50 -13.18
N VAL A 69 -10.73 -5.06 -11.96
CA VAL A 69 -10.19 -5.62 -10.71
C VAL A 69 -10.58 -7.10 -10.56
N CYS A 70 -11.86 -7.44 -10.70
CA CYS A 70 -12.33 -8.83 -10.60
C CYS A 70 -11.62 -9.74 -11.63
N ARG A 71 -11.51 -9.27 -12.89
CA ARG A 71 -10.82 -10.00 -13.96
C ARG A 71 -9.34 -10.21 -13.68
N TRP A 72 -8.66 -9.18 -13.13
CA TRP A 72 -7.25 -9.27 -12.78
C TRP A 72 -6.99 -10.34 -11.72
N PHE A 73 -7.72 -10.29 -10.60
CA PHE A 73 -7.56 -11.25 -9.50
C PHE A 73 -7.89 -12.67 -9.94
N LYS A 74 -8.96 -12.86 -10.72
CA LYS A 74 -9.30 -14.15 -11.30
C LYS A 74 -8.18 -14.69 -12.20
N LYS A 75 -7.66 -13.85 -13.13
CA LYS A 75 -6.67 -14.27 -14.11
C LYS A 75 -5.29 -14.51 -13.52
N ARG A 76 -4.86 -13.67 -12.58
CA ARG A 76 -3.48 -13.67 -12.07
C ARG A 76 -3.33 -14.52 -10.81
N HIS A 77 -4.35 -14.63 -9.99
CA HIS A 77 -4.28 -15.27 -8.69
C HIS A 77 -5.30 -16.41 -8.52
N GLY A 78 -6.14 -16.70 -9.51
CA GLY A 78 -7.22 -17.70 -9.38
C GLY A 78 -8.30 -17.32 -8.37
N TRP A 79 -8.29 -16.08 -7.88
CA TRP A 79 -9.19 -15.61 -6.85
C TRP A 79 -10.43 -14.92 -7.45
N HIS A 80 -11.60 -15.45 -7.11
CA HIS A 80 -12.88 -14.87 -7.50
C HIS A 80 -13.32 -13.87 -6.44
N ILE A 81 -13.42 -12.60 -6.83
CA ILE A 81 -13.93 -11.50 -6.02
C ILE A 81 -15.24 -11.05 -6.66
N ASN A 82 -16.29 -10.85 -5.84
CA ASN A 82 -17.53 -10.26 -6.32
C ASN A 82 -17.42 -8.73 -6.35
N ARG A 83 -18.19 -8.12 -7.24
CA ARG A 83 -18.24 -6.66 -7.37
C ARG A 83 -18.59 -5.98 -6.03
N GLU A 84 -19.51 -6.57 -5.27
CA GLU A 84 -20.04 -6.09 -4.00
C GLU A 84 -18.99 -6.10 -2.87
N ASP A 85 -17.95 -6.91 -3.00
CA ASP A 85 -16.86 -7.01 -2.02
C ASP A 85 -15.82 -5.91 -2.19
N ILE A 86 -15.94 -5.06 -3.24
CA ILE A 86 -14.97 -4.03 -3.56
C ILE A 86 -15.48 -2.66 -3.11
N ILE A 87 -14.79 -2.06 -2.16
CA ILE A 87 -14.97 -0.68 -1.73
C ILE A 87 -13.82 0.16 -2.27
N TYR A 88 -14.14 1.15 -3.10
CA TYR A 88 -13.14 2.07 -3.64
C TYR A 88 -12.67 3.07 -2.59
N THR A 89 -11.38 3.30 -2.54
CA THR A 89 -10.73 4.34 -1.73
C THR A 89 -9.70 5.08 -2.58
N SER A 90 -9.32 6.30 -2.17
CA SER A 90 -8.32 7.12 -2.88
C SER A 90 -6.87 6.62 -2.71
N GLY A 91 -6.65 5.52 -1.98
CA GLY A 91 -5.35 4.91 -1.77
C GLY A 91 -5.34 3.98 -0.56
N VAL A 92 -4.23 3.22 -0.39
CA VAL A 92 -4.09 2.22 0.68
C VAL A 92 -4.06 2.88 2.07
N VAL A 93 -3.32 3.99 2.24
CA VAL A 93 -3.22 4.66 3.55
C VAL A 93 -4.57 5.21 4.01
N PRO A 94 -5.37 5.92 3.18
CA PRO A 94 -6.74 6.26 3.50
C PRO A 94 -7.62 5.05 3.82
N ALA A 95 -7.47 3.93 3.08
CA ALA A 95 -8.21 2.70 3.34
C ALA A 95 -7.89 2.13 4.72
N VAL A 96 -6.61 2.00 5.07
CA VAL A 96 -6.15 1.53 6.39
C VAL A 96 -6.72 2.41 7.51
N SER A 97 -6.64 3.73 7.36
CA SER A 97 -7.19 4.66 8.34
C SER A 97 -8.71 4.53 8.49
N ALA A 98 -9.43 4.34 7.39
CA ALA A 98 -10.88 4.12 7.41
C ALA A 98 -11.26 2.81 8.11
N VAL A 99 -10.51 1.73 7.85
CA VAL A 99 -10.72 0.42 8.50
C VAL A 99 -10.46 0.51 10.01
N ILE A 100 -9.35 1.15 10.42
CA ILE A 100 -9.05 1.36 11.85
C ILE A 100 -10.22 2.12 12.49
N LYS A 101 -10.62 3.25 11.91
CA LYS A 101 -11.70 4.07 12.45
C LYS A 101 -13.05 3.34 12.53
N ALA A 102 -13.32 2.43 11.60
CA ALA A 102 -14.57 1.68 11.55
C ALA A 102 -14.64 0.54 12.58
N LEU A 103 -13.47 -0.05 12.94
CA LEU A 103 -13.40 -1.27 13.73
C LEU A 103 -12.84 -1.07 15.14
N THR A 104 -12.40 0.14 15.49
CA THR A 104 -11.78 0.45 16.78
C THR A 104 -12.35 1.71 17.40
N LEU A 105 -12.14 1.85 18.70
CA LEU A 105 -12.36 3.06 19.48
C LEU A 105 -11.01 3.64 19.93
N PRO A 106 -10.94 4.95 20.26
CA PRO A 106 -9.75 5.52 20.88
C PRO A 106 -9.32 4.74 22.13
N GLY A 107 -8.02 4.39 22.19
CA GLY A 107 -7.45 3.56 23.25
C GLY A 107 -7.48 2.05 22.99
N ASP A 108 -8.14 1.60 21.92
CA ASP A 108 -8.02 0.21 21.48
C ASP A 108 -6.63 -0.08 20.90
N GLN A 109 -6.22 -1.34 20.98
CA GLN A 109 -4.93 -1.80 20.50
C GLN A 109 -5.01 -2.33 19.08
N VAL A 110 -4.07 -1.88 18.26
CA VAL A 110 -3.85 -2.37 16.89
C VAL A 110 -2.48 -3.03 16.84
N ILE A 111 -2.46 -4.32 16.51
CA ILE A 111 -1.23 -5.12 16.47
C ILE A 111 -0.59 -4.97 15.09
N VAL A 112 0.73 -4.81 15.07
CA VAL A 112 1.57 -4.80 13.87
C VAL A 112 2.77 -5.71 14.04
N GLN A 113 3.34 -6.23 12.97
CA GLN A 113 4.54 -7.06 12.99
C GLN A 113 5.72 -6.28 12.40
N GLY A 114 6.53 -5.68 13.28
CA GLY A 114 7.71 -4.93 12.85
C GLY A 114 8.93 -5.84 12.54
N PRO A 115 9.78 -5.44 11.55
CA PRO A 115 9.71 -4.23 10.75
C PRO A 115 8.57 -4.24 9.73
N VAL A 116 7.85 -3.13 9.57
CA VAL A 116 6.63 -3.05 8.76
C VAL A 116 6.48 -1.65 8.15
N TYR A 117 5.59 -1.52 7.20
CA TYR A 117 5.30 -0.26 6.52
C TYR A 117 4.99 0.87 7.51
N ASN A 118 5.79 1.95 7.45
CA ASN A 118 5.78 3.03 8.42
C ASN A 118 4.44 3.80 8.51
N CYS A 119 3.66 3.85 7.44
CA CYS A 119 2.36 4.51 7.45
C CYS A 119 1.34 3.82 8.37
N PHE A 120 1.54 2.56 8.76
CA PHE A 120 0.70 1.90 9.76
C PHE A 120 0.78 2.62 11.09
N PHE A 121 1.98 3.04 11.50
CA PHE A 121 2.20 3.72 12.78
C PHE A 121 1.46 5.05 12.86
N SER A 122 1.52 5.85 11.80
CA SER A 122 0.79 7.12 11.74
C SER A 122 -0.73 6.90 11.67
N SER A 123 -1.18 5.93 10.86
CA SER A 123 -2.62 5.61 10.74
C SER A 123 -3.21 5.18 12.08
N ILE A 124 -2.50 4.35 12.87
CA ILE A 124 -2.94 3.92 14.20
C ILE A 124 -3.03 5.10 15.15
N ARG A 125 -1.95 5.88 15.28
CA ARG A 125 -1.90 7.03 16.19
C ARG A 125 -2.92 8.11 15.85
N ASN A 126 -3.09 8.42 14.58
CA ASN A 126 -4.03 9.45 14.13
C ASN A 126 -5.51 9.07 14.38
N ASN A 127 -5.81 7.80 14.58
CA ASN A 127 -7.12 7.32 14.99
C ASN A 127 -7.25 7.14 16.52
N GLY A 128 -6.27 7.60 17.30
CA GLY A 128 -6.30 7.54 18.77
C GLY A 128 -6.09 6.15 19.34
N CYS A 129 -5.60 5.20 18.53
CA CYS A 129 -5.35 3.83 18.96
C CYS A 129 -3.92 3.65 19.47
N GLU A 130 -3.73 2.64 20.30
CA GLU A 130 -2.42 2.19 20.77
C GLU A 130 -1.81 1.19 19.78
N MET A 131 -0.57 1.44 19.40
CA MET A 131 0.17 0.50 18.55
C MET A 131 0.88 -0.54 19.42
N VAL A 132 0.61 -1.82 19.18
CA VAL A 132 1.25 -2.96 19.85
C VAL A 132 2.08 -3.74 18.85
N SER A 133 3.39 -3.80 19.06
CA SER A 133 4.30 -4.53 18.16
C SER A 133 4.45 -5.99 18.58
N ASN A 134 4.09 -6.92 17.70
CA ASN A 134 4.61 -8.29 17.69
C ASN A 134 5.84 -8.28 16.78
N SER A 135 7.00 -8.01 17.36
CA SER A 135 8.25 -7.90 16.58
C SER A 135 8.65 -9.24 15.97
N LEU A 136 8.95 -9.23 14.69
CA LEU A 136 9.46 -10.40 14.00
C LEU A 136 10.87 -10.74 14.52
N ILE A 137 11.17 -12.05 14.61
CA ILE A 137 12.48 -12.56 15.00
C ILE A 137 13.31 -12.72 13.73
N TYR A 138 14.48 -12.11 13.69
CA TYR A 138 15.40 -12.30 12.56
C TYR A 138 16.30 -13.52 12.79
N ASN A 139 16.08 -14.55 11.98
CA ASN A 139 16.94 -15.75 11.94
C ASN A 139 18.17 -15.46 11.05
N LYS A 140 19.33 -15.31 11.68
CA LYS A 140 20.58 -14.97 10.99
C LYS A 140 21.15 -16.11 10.16
N GLU A 141 20.84 -17.36 10.50
CA GLU A 141 21.34 -18.53 9.79
C GLU A 141 20.56 -18.74 8.49
N GLU A 142 19.26 -18.56 8.54
CA GLU A 142 18.37 -18.72 7.38
C GLU A 142 18.08 -17.41 6.63
N LEU A 143 18.62 -16.30 7.12
CA LEU A 143 18.45 -14.95 6.56
C LEU A 143 16.97 -14.59 6.32
N ARG A 144 16.09 -14.97 7.25
CA ARG A 144 14.66 -14.71 7.16
C ARG A 144 14.07 -14.18 8.46
N TYR A 145 12.92 -13.56 8.37
CA TYR A 145 12.10 -13.18 9.52
C TYR A 145 11.10 -14.28 9.86
N GLU A 146 10.88 -14.49 11.15
CA GLU A 146 9.92 -15.46 11.69
C GLU A 146 8.95 -14.76 12.65
N ILE A 147 7.74 -15.31 12.75
CA ILE A 147 6.72 -14.77 13.67
C ILE A 147 6.93 -15.39 15.05
N ASP A 148 7.00 -14.55 16.09
CA ASP A 148 6.88 -14.99 17.47
C ASP A 148 5.40 -15.24 17.78
N PHE A 149 4.97 -16.48 17.58
CA PHE A 149 3.56 -16.86 17.79
C PHE A 149 3.16 -16.84 19.26
N ASP A 150 4.05 -17.12 20.21
CA ASP A 150 3.76 -17.06 21.65
C ASP A 150 3.52 -15.62 22.12
N ASP A 151 4.34 -14.70 21.63
CA ASP A 151 4.13 -13.26 21.87
C ASP A 151 2.85 -12.75 21.19
N LEU A 152 2.60 -13.20 19.95
CA LEU A 152 1.39 -12.82 19.22
C LEU A 152 0.13 -13.28 19.95
N GLU A 153 0.08 -14.55 20.37
CA GLU A 153 -1.05 -15.11 21.08
C GLU A 153 -1.31 -14.37 22.41
N ARG A 154 -0.25 -14.06 23.16
CA ARG A 154 -0.35 -13.28 24.39
C ARG A 154 -0.96 -11.90 24.16
N LYS A 155 -0.53 -11.19 23.09
CA LYS A 155 -1.02 -9.86 22.74
C LYS A 155 -2.46 -9.87 22.23
N LEU A 156 -2.83 -10.89 21.45
CA LEU A 156 -4.20 -11.06 20.95
C LEU A 156 -5.22 -11.33 22.07
N LYS A 157 -4.78 -11.89 23.21
CA LYS A 157 -5.65 -12.13 24.37
C LYS A 157 -5.97 -10.87 25.19
N HIS A 158 -5.30 -9.76 24.91
CA HIS A 158 -5.56 -8.51 25.61
C HIS A 158 -6.95 -7.97 25.27
N GLU A 159 -7.71 -7.53 26.28
CA GLU A 159 -9.10 -7.10 26.14
C GLU A 159 -9.32 -5.94 25.14
N ARG A 160 -8.30 -5.11 24.92
CA ARG A 160 -8.33 -3.99 23.98
C ARG A 160 -7.77 -4.35 22.60
N ALA A 161 -7.24 -5.54 22.38
CA ALA A 161 -6.76 -5.96 21.07
C ALA A 161 -7.95 -6.12 20.11
N ARG A 162 -8.08 -5.25 19.13
CA ARG A 162 -9.24 -5.20 18.20
C ARG A 162 -8.88 -5.46 16.76
N LEU A 163 -7.68 -5.12 16.36
CA LEU A 163 -7.28 -5.17 14.96
C LEU A 163 -5.82 -5.60 14.86
N MET A 164 -5.50 -6.34 13.83
CA MET A 164 -4.13 -6.62 13.41
C MET A 164 -3.95 -6.15 11.97
N LEU A 165 -2.88 -5.40 11.72
CA LEU A 165 -2.46 -5.03 10.37
C LEU A 165 -1.31 -5.94 9.96
N LEU A 166 -1.59 -6.81 8.98
CA LEU A 166 -0.62 -7.72 8.40
C LEU A 166 -0.10 -7.14 7.09
N CYS A 167 1.22 -7.04 6.96
CA CYS A 167 1.91 -6.62 5.75
C CYS A 167 2.80 -7.77 5.28
N ASN A 168 2.59 -8.23 4.05
CA ASN A 168 3.36 -9.31 3.46
C ASN A 168 4.00 -8.84 2.14
#